data_67dc6513329cb66f8b637b36db375636
#
_entry.id   67dc6513329cb66f8b637b36db375636
#
_cell.length_a   1.000
_cell.length_b   1.000
_cell.length_c   1.000
_cell.angle_alpha   90.00
_cell.angle_beta   90.00
_cell.angle_gamma   90.00
#
_symmetry.space_group_name_H-M   'P 1'
#
loop_
_entity.id
_entity.type
_entity.pdbx_description
1 polymer ?
#
loop_
_entity_poly.entity_id
_entity_poly.type
_entity_poly.pdbx_seq_one_letter_code
_entity_poly.pdbx_strand_id
1 'polypeptide(L)'
;MAFFWDYSFVFLTALTEAVVYSKILILRFPQTTVQKPIVCNLCKDYGLIFNILNARVFPRKEGVMVLELTGPNRKKFKEGVQYLKNQGVEVKNAAQEVKRDAKRCTHCGACTAVCPTGALAVIRPEMRVDFEEEKCSVCELCIAACPTRAMRVSPKNTAFFE
;
A
#
# COMPACT_ATOMS: atom_id res chain seq x y z
N MET A 1 4.13 54.28 17.64
CA MET A 1 4.28 52.99 18.30
C MET A 1 3.87 51.91 17.28
N ALA A 2 4.81 51.37 16.56
CA ALA A 2 4.61 50.36 15.55
C ALA A 2 5.18 49.03 16.10
N PHE A 3 4.33 48.07 16.36
CA PHE A 3 4.75 46.72 16.71
C PHE A 3 5.06 45.98 15.40
N PHE A 4 6.34 45.86 15.07
CA PHE A 4 6.84 44.93 14.08
C PHE A 4 6.82 43.52 14.71
N TRP A 5 5.98 42.64 14.20
CA TRP A 5 6.06 41.20 14.45
C TRP A 5 7.11 40.61 13.50
N ASP A 6 8.23 40.26 14.08
CA ASP A 6 9.29 39.51 13.42
C ASP A 6 8.86 38.04 13.29
N TYR A 7 8.40 37.68 12.10
CA TYR A 7 7.96 36.32 11.76
C TYR A 7 9.06 35.50 11.05
N SER A 8 10.34 35.82 11.31
CA SER A 8 11.47 35.29 10.54
C SER A 8 12.38 34.27 11.23
N PHE A 9 11.93 33.59 12.31
CA PHE A 9 12.92 32.73 13.00
C PHE A 9 12.45 31.36 13.49
N VAL A 10 11.49 30.68 12.87
CA VAL A 10 11.10 29.31 13.31
C VAL A 10 11.09 28.30 12.17
N PHE A 11 11.79 28.47 11.07
CA PHE A 11 11.75 27.51 9.96
C PHE A 11 13.10 26.95 9.54
N LEU A 12 14.06 26.82 10.48
CA LEU A 12 15.36 26.22 10.12
C LEU A 12 15.89 25.29 11.22
N THR A 13 15.10 24.33 11.68
CA THR A 13 15.67 23.25 12.49
C THR A 13 15.03 21.91 12.13
N ALA A 14 15.90 20.99 11.68
CA ALA A 14 15.71 19.55 11.61
C ALA A 14 14.91 18.98 10.42
N LEU A 15 15.40 19.18 9.21
CA LEU A 15 15.35 18.14 8.18
C LEU A 15 16.44 17.09 8.49
N THR A 16 16.36 16.44 9.64
CA THR A 16 16.86 15.09 9.74
C THR A 16 15.87 14.23 8.94
N GLU A 17 16.27 13.79 7.75
CA GLU A 17 15.60 12.75 7.00
C GLU A 17 15.54 11.50 7.89
N ALA A 18 14.52 11.42 8.73
CA ALA A 18 14.19 10.18 9.41
C ALA A 18 13.88 9.19 8.30
N VAL A 19 14.67 8.13 8.20
CA VAL A 19 14.45 7.04 7.25
C VAL A 19 13.08 6.43 7.55
N VAL A 20 12.07 6.99 6.92
CA VAL A 20 10.69 6.56 7.06
C VAL A 20 10.54 5.25 6.31
N TYR A 21 10.22 4.19 7.05
CA TYR A 21 10.01 2.87 6.46
C TYR A 21 8.53 2.67 6.15
N SER A 22 8.17 2.60 4.87
CA SER A 22 6.80 2.40 4.40
C SER A 22 6.66 1.12 3.57
N LYS A 23 5.52 0.46 3.70
CA LYS A 23 5.10 -0.66 2.85
C LYS A 23 3.59 -0.72 2.70
N ILE A 24 3.16 -1.14 1.51
CA ILE A 24 1.75 -1.45 1.26
C ILE A 24 1.48 -2.89 1.68
N LEU A 25 0.54 -3.04 2.61
CA LEU A 25 0.14 -4.31 3.19
C LEU A 25 -1.33 -4.60 2.90
N ILE A 26 -1.63 -5.89 2.76
CA ILE A 26 -2.99 -6.42 2.72
C ILE A 26 -3.25 -7.07 4.05
N LEU A 27 -4.28 -6.61 4.74
CA LEU A 27 -4.75 -7.13 6.01
C LEU A 27 -6.07 -7.88 5.78
N ARG A 28 -6.13 -9.12 6.20
CA ARG A 28 -7.37 -9.91 6.25
C ARG A 28 -7.78 -10.09 7.69
N PHE A 29 -8.96 -9.63 8.02
CA PHE A 29 -9.56 -9.71 9.34
C PHE A 29 -10.55 -10.86 9.38
N PRO A 30 -10.32 -11.90 10.19
CA PRO A 30 -11.34 -12.90 10.45
C PRO A 30 -12.60 -12.26 11.03
N GLN A 31 -13.74 -12.90 10.84
CA GLN A 31 -15.04 -12.45 11.36
C GLN A 31 -15.01 -12.08 12.85
N THR A 32 -14.21 -12.78 13.65
CA THR A 32 -14.08 -12.56 15.10
C THR A 32 -13.31 -11.30 15.47
N THR A 33 -12.52 -10.75 14.56
CA THR A 33 -11.63 -9.61 14.82
C THR A 33 -11.99 -8.36 14.05
N VAL A 34 -12.86 -8.47 13.04
CA VAL A 34 -13.24 -7.36 12.15
C VAL A 34 -13.85 -6.14 12.87
N GLN A 35 -14.47 -6.36 14.02
CA GLN A 35 -15.10 -5.28 14.83
C GLN A 35 -14.15 -4.66 15.87
N LYS A 36 -12.94 -5.20 16.04
CA LYS A 36 -11.99 -4.68 17.01
C LYS A 36 -11.22 -3.50 16.44
N PRO A 37 -10.88 -2.48 17.24
CA PRO A 37 -10.14 -1.29 16.78
C PRO A 37 -8.63 -1.57 16.64
N ILE A 38 -8.27 -2.68 15.96
CA ILE A 38 -6.89 -3.18 15.87
C ILE A 38 -5.99 -2.17 15.17
N VAL A 39 -6.46 -1.56 14.08
CA VAL A 39 -5.68 -0.59 13.31
C VAL A 39 -5.48 0.72 14.09
N CYS A 40 -6.48 1.16 14.85
CA CYS A 40 -6.35 2.32 15.74
C CYS A 40 -5.30 2.08 16.83
N ASN A 41 -5.32 0.90 17.46
CA ASN A 41 -4.34 0.54 18.48
C ASN A 41 -2.92 0.45 17.90
N LEU A 42 -2.77 0.03 16.65
CA LEU A 42 -1.50 0.02 15.94
C LEU A 42 -0.86 1.42 15.90
N CYS A 43 -1.64 2.47 15.62
CA CYS A 43 -1.16 3.84 15.63
C CYS A 43 -0.84 4.32 17.04
N LYS A 44 -1.75 4.08 17.99
CA LYS A 44 -1.63 4.56 19.36
C LYS A 44 -0.44 3.95 20.09
N ASP A 45 -0.28 2.63 20.01
CA ASP A 45 0.67 1.89 20.84
C ASP A 45 2.06 1.74 20.18
N TYR A 46 2.11 1.72 18.84
CA TYR A 46 3.35 1.53 18.08
C TYR A 46 3.83 2.78 17.35
N GLY A 47 3.04 3.87 17.35
CA GLY A 47 3.40 5.12 16.67
C GLY A 47 3.52 4.98 15.16
N LEU A 48 2.78 4.03 14.56
CA LEU A 48 2.75 3.83 13.12
C LEU A 48 1.64 4.69 12.50
N ILE A 49 1.90 5.19 11.31
CA ILE A 49 0.93 5.95 10.52
C ILE A 49 0.44 5.04 9.39
N PHE A 50 -0.84 5.12 9.04
CA PHE A 50 -1.36 4.38 7.91
C PHE A 50 -2.22 5.25 7.01
N ASN A 51 -2.21 4.91 5.71
CA ASN A 51 -3.13 5.42 4.71
C ASN A 51 -3.94 4.26 4.15
N ILE A 52 -5.28 4.37 4.13
CA ILE A 52 -6.15 3.32 3.59
C ILE A 52 -6.25 3.52 2.08
N LEU A 53 -5.77 2.55 1.32
CA LEU A 53 -5.82 2.56 -0.14
C LEU A 53 -7.09 1.88 -0.66
N ASN A 54 -7.52 0.81 0.01
CA ASN A 54 -8.77 0.10 -0.27
C ASN A 54 -9.25 -0.62 0.98
N ALA A 55 -10.57 -0.68 1.22
CA ALA A 55 -11.12 -1.42 2.33
C ALA A 55 -12.50 -1.98 2.00
N ARG A 56 -12.71 -3.24 2.34
CA ARG A 56 -14.01 -3.92 2.35
C ARG A 56 -14.22 -4.56 3.71
N VAL A 57 -15.01 -3.91 4.52
CA VAL A 57 -15.32 -4.35 5.87
C VAL A 57 -16.82 -4.42 6.04
N PHE A 58 -17.32 -5.60 6.34
CA PHE A 58 -18.74 -5.83 6.57
C PHE A 58 -18.97 -6.44 7.96
N PRO A 59 -20.05 -6.10 8.65
CA PRO A 59 -20.42 -6.76 9.89
C PRO A 59 -20.60 -8.28 9.69
N ARG A 60 -20.02 -9.07 10.58
CA ARG A 60 -20.15 -10.54 10.60
C ARG A 60 -19.60 -11.28 9.37
N LYS A 61 -18.71 -10.66 8.59
CA LYS A 61 -17.96 -11.29 7.49
C LYS A 61 -16.48 -11.01 7.66
N GLU A 62 -15.66 -11.72 6.92
CA GLU A 62 -14.25 -11.41 6.82
C GLU A 62 -14.07 -10.01 6.20
N GLY A 63 -13.15 -9.23 6.76
CA GLY A 63 -12.78 -7.92 6.25
C GLY A 63 -11.44 -7.98 5.53
N VAL A 64 -11.30 -7.21 4.46
CA VAL A 64 -10.03 -7.01 3.76
C VAL A 64 -9.73 -5.52 3.69
N MET A 65 -8.50 -5.16 4.00
CA MET A 65 -8.01 -3.80 3.94
C MET A 65 -6.62 -3.78 3.29
N VAL A 66 -6.45 -2.90 2.32
CA VAL A 66 -5.15 -2.58 1.73
C VAL A 66 -4.75 -1.22 2.28
N LEU A 67 -3.63 -1.17 2.96
CA LEU A 67 -3.13 0.07 3.55
C LEU A 67 -1.63 0.23 3.31
N GLU A 68 -1.21 1.47 3.17
CA GLU A 68 0.18 1.85 3.27
C GLU A 68 0.49 2.10 4.75
N LEU A 69 1.37 1.29 5.31
CA LEU A 69 1.81 1.40 6.70
C LEU A 69 3.20 2.03 6.74
N THR A 70 3.33 3.09 7.52
CA THR A 70 4.55 3.88 7.64
C THR A 70 5.01 3.91 9.09
N GLY A 71 6.28 3.67 9.30
CA GLY A 71 6.90 3.72 10.64
C GLY A 71 8.19 4.52 10.67
N PRO A 72 8.57 5.04 11.85
CA PRO A 72 9.78 5.83 12.01
C PRO A 72 11.06 5.03 11.73
N ASN A 73 10.99 3.70 11.84
CA ASN A 73 12.08 2.80 11.52
C ASN A 73 11.59 1.37 11.28
N ARG A 74 12.46 0.53 10.72
CA ARG A 74 12.15 -0.86 10.39
C ARG A 74 11.83 -1.73 11.63
N LYS A 75 12.37 -1.40 12.80
CA LYS A 75 12.15 -2.15 14.04
C LYS A 75 10.70 -1.95 14.52
N LYS A 76 10.27 -0.70 14.66
CA LYS A 76 8.89 -0.34 15.04
C LYS A 76 7.86 -0.88 14.06
N PHE A 77 8.17 -0.82 12.76
CA PHE A 77 7.34 -1.41 11.73
C PHE A 77 7.15 -2.92 11.94
N LYS A 78 8.23 -3.67 12.20
CA LYS A 78 8.16 -5.11 12.46
C LYS A 78 7.36 -5.43 13.72
N GLU A 79 7.53 -4.65 14.79
CA GLU A 79 6.78 -4.80 16.04
C GLU A 79 5.28 -4.64 15.79
N GLY A 80 4.87 -3.62 15.04
CA GLY A 80 3.47 -3.41 14.65
C GLY A 80 2.91 -4.51 13.77
N VAL A 81 3.67 -5.00 12.79
CA VAL A 81 3.24 -6.17 11.97
C VAL A 81 3.09 -7.42 12.84
N GLN A 82 3.98 -7.63 13.81
CA GLN A 82 3.86 -8.76 14.74
C GLN A 82 2.63 -8.63 15.63
N TYR A 83 2.31 -7.43 16.10
CA TYR A 83 1.07 -7.17 16.83
C TYR A 83 -0.18 -7.56 16.01
N LEU A 84 -0.25 -7.14 14.72
CA LEU A 84 -1.36 -7.51 13.85
C LEU A 84 -1.54 -9.04 13.76
N LYS A 85 -0.43 -9.77 13.56
CA LYS A 85 -0.44 -11.24 13.52
C LYS A 85 -0.91 -11.86 14.83
N ASN A 86 -0.48 -11.33 15.96
CA ASN A 86 -0.87 -11.79 17.30
C ASN A 86 -2.37 -11.56 17.56
N GLN A 87 -2.98 -10.55 16.92
CA GLN A 87 -4.43 -10.32 16.95
C GLN A 87 -5.21 -11.26 15.99
N GLY A 88 -4.53 -12.15 15.30
CA GLY A 88 -5.15 -13.07 14.33
C GLY A 88 -5.42 -12.44 12.95
N VAL A 89 -4.84 -11.29 12.65
CA VAL A 89 -4.94 -10.66 11.33
C VAL A 89 -3.91 -11.30 10.40
N GLU A 90 -4.34 -11.79 9.24
CA GLU A 90 -3.42 -12.23 8.19
C GLU A 90 -2.82 -11.02 7.49
N VAL A 91 -1.49 -10.92 7.49
CA VAL A 91 -0.75 -9.80 6.89
C VAL A 91 0.05 -10.29 5.71
N LYS A 92 -0.21 -9.72 4.52
CA LYS A 92 0.54 -9.99 3.29
C LYS A 92 1.13 -8.70 2.72
N ASN A 93 2.21 -8.84 1.95
CA ASN A 93 2.77 -7.71 1.20
C ASN A 93 2.00 -7.56 -0.12
N ALA A 94 1.49 -6.37 -0.40
CA ALA A 94 0.76 -6.07 -1.63
C ALA A 94 1.59 -6.31 -2.90
N ALA A 95 2.91 -6.06 -2.83
CA ALA A 95 3.84 -6.29 -3.93
C ALA A 95 3.85 -7.74 -4.48
N GLN A 96 3.32 -8.71 -3.72
CA GLN A 96 3.31 -10.12 -4.14
C GLN A 96 2.00 -10.57 -4.79
N GLU A 97 0.99 -9.71 -4.82
CA GLU A 97 -0.36 -10.10 -5.23
C GLU A 97 -0.61 -9.89 -6.73
N VAL A 98 -0.15 -8.79 -7.30
CA VAL A 98 -0.28 -8.53 -8.75
C VAL A 98 1.05 -8.86 -9.43
N LYS A 99 0.98 -9.56 -10.55
CA LYS A 99 2.16 -9.95 -11.33
C LYS A 99 1.97 -9.66 -12.81
N ARG A 100 3.07 -9.28 -13.45
CA ARG A 100 3.15 -9.12 -14.90
C ARG A 100 3.82 -10.35 -15.52
N ASP A 101 3.10 -11.02 -16.40
CA ASP A 101 3.66 -12.09 -17.22
C ASP A 101 4.44 -11.49 -18.40
N ALA A 102 5.77 -11.54 -18.32
CA ALA A 102 6.64 -10.95 -19.33
C ALA A 102 6.50 -11.60 -20.71
N LYS A 103 6.14 -12.91 -20.76
CA LYS A 103 5.96 -13.64 -22.03
C LYS A 103 4.71 -13.21 -22.79
N ARG A 104 3.66 -12.80 -22.07
CA ARG A 104 2.39 -12.34 -22.66
C ARG A 104 2.33 -10.83 -22.86
N CYS A 105 3.23 -10.09 -22.22
CA CYS A 105 3.25 -8.63 -22.28
C CYS A 105 3.80 -8.13 -23.62
N THR A 106 2.98 -7.43 -24.38
CA THR A 106 3.37 -6.79 -25.65
C THR A 106 3.87 -5.35 -25.48
N HIS A 107 4.02 -4.89 -24.24
CA HIS A 107 4.45 -3.53 -23.91
C HIS A 107 3.57 -2.41 -24.50
N CYS A 108 2.27 -2.65 -24.72
CA CYS A 108 1.34 -1.71 -25.34
C CYS A 108 1.03 -0.46 -24.49
N GLY A 109 1.40 -0.43 -23.23
CA GLY A 109 1.24 0.72 -22.34
C GLY A 109 -0.18 0.94 -21.76
N ALA A 110 -1.20 0.18 -22.16
CA ALA A 110 -2.58 0.40 -21.71
C ALA A 110 -2.73 0.38 -20.17
N CYS A 111 -1.97 -0.46 -19.48
CA CYS A 111 -2.00 -0.57 -18.02
C CYS A 111 -1.36 0.64 -17.32
N THR A 112 -0.47 1.38 -17.97
CA THR A 112 0.18 2.56 -17.37
C THR A 112 -0.78 3.74 -17.27
N ALA A 113 -1.72 3.86 -18.19
CA ALA A 113 -2.72 4.94 -18.23
C ALA A 113 -3.74 4.84 -17.09
N VAL A 114 -3.96 3.63 -16.52
CA VAL A 114 -4.98 3.39 -15.49
C VAL A 114 -4.36 3.17 -14.10
N CYS A 115 -3.04 3.20 -13.97
CA CYS A 115 -2.37 2.95 -12.69
C CYS A 115 -2.36 4.21 -11.80
N PRO A 116 -3.13 4.26 -10.70
CA PRO A 116 -3.24 5.47 -9.87
C PRO A 116 -1.97 5.74 -9.06
N THR A 117 -1.16 4.71 -8.79
CA THR A 117 0.04 4.84 -7.97
C THR A 117 1.32 5.03 -8.80
N GLY A 118 1.22 5.00 -10.14
CA GLY A 118 2.39 5.03 -11.01
C GLY A 118 3.31 3.80 -10.90
N ALA A 119 2.80 2.69 -10.31
CA ALA A 119 3.55 1.44 -10.24
C ALA A 119 3.87 0.84 -11.61
N LEU A 120 3.14 1.24 -12.65
CA LEU A 120 3.36 0.83 -14.04
C LEU A 120 3.79 2.05 -14.84
N ALA A 121 4.95 1.97 -15.49
CA ALA A 121 5.52 3.04 -16.30
C ALA A 121 6.09 2.53 -17.61
N VAL A 122 6.16 3.39 -18.63
CA VAL A 122 6.86 3.10 -19.89
C VAL A 122 8.28 3.64 -19.79
N ILE A 123 9.27 2.76 -19.88
CA ILE A 123 10.69 3.12 -19.91
C ILE A 123 11.08 3.48 -21.33
N ARG A 124 11.65 4.67 -21.52
CA ARG A 124 12.16 5.17 -22.79
C ARG A 124 13.69 5.14 -22.78
N PRO A 125 14.35 4.90 -23.92
CA PRO A 125 13.83 4.78 -25.29
C PRO A 125 13.27 3.39 -25.66
N GLU A 126 13.44 2.36 -24.83
CA GLU A 126 13.10 0.96 -25.14
C GLU A 126 11.60 0.71 -25.31
N MET A 127 10.76 1.70 -24.94
CA MET A 127 9.29 1.63 -24.96
C MET A 127 8.74 0.39 -24.23
N ARG A 128 9.43 0.01 -23.17
CA ARG A 128 9.10 -1.16 -22.37
C ARG A 128 8.27 -0.76 -21.15
N VAL A 129 7.20 -1.50 -20.89
CA VAL A 129 6.45 -1.35 -19.64
C VAL A 129 7.25 -1.98 -18.51
N ASP A 130 7.51 -1.19 -17.48
CA ASP A 130 8.08 -1.66 -16.22
C ASP A 130 7.03 -1.69 -15.12
N PHE A 131 7.20 -2.57 -14.13
CA PHE A 131 6.28 -2.74 -13.02
C PHE A 131 7.04 -2.75 -11.69
N GLU A 132 6.90 -1.66 -10.95
CA GLU A 132 7.41 -1.53 -9.59
C GLU A 132 6.38 -2.11 -8.59
N GLU A 133 6.54 -3.38 -8.25
CA GLU A 133 5.60 -4.11 -7.37
C GLU A 133 5.41 -3.42 -6.01
N GLU A 134 6.44 -2.75 -5.48
CA GLU A 134 6.39 -2.07 -4.18
C GLU A 134 5.46 -0.86 -4.14
N LYS A 135 5.17 -0.24 -5.29
CA LYS A 135 4.22 0.87 -5.43
C LYS A 135 2.78 0.43 -5.67
N CYS A 136 2.55 -0.87 -5.85
CA CYS A 136 1.24 -1.40 -6.24
C CYS A 136 0.25 -1.38 -5.08
N SER A 137 -0.89 -0.68 -5.24
CA SER A 137 -2.01 -0.65 -4.29
C SER A 137 -3.04 -1.77 -4.46
N VAL A 138 -2.79 -2.71 -5.38
CA VAL A 138 -3.70 -3.84 -5.68
C VAL A 138 -5.12 -3.38 -6.04
N CYS A 139 -5.24 -2.29 -6.78
CA CYS A 139 -6.52 -1.77 -7.25
C CYS A 139 -7.11 -2.54 -8.45
N GLU A 140 -6.32 -3.44 -9.07
CA GLU A 140 -6.69 -4.34 -10.17
C GLU A 140 -7.09 -3.67 -11.51
N LEU A 141 -7.11 -2.35 -11.61
CA LEU A 141 -7.47 -1.63 -12.83
C LEU A 141 -6.64 -2.05 -14.05
N CYS A 142 -5.35 -2.33 -13.85
CA CYS A 142 -4.45 -2.79 -14.91
C CYS A 142 -4.80 -4.18 -15.46
N ILE A 143 -5.51 -5.00 -14.69
CA ILE A 143 -5.93 -6.35 -15.11
C ILE A 143 -7.02 -6.23 -16.16
N ALA A 144 -8.05 -5.40 -15.88
CA ALA A 144 -9.13 -5.14 -16.80
C ALA A 144 -8.66 -4.42 -18.09
N ALA A 145 -7.68 -3.51 -17.95
CA ALA A 145 -7.13 -2.73 -19.06
C ALA A 145 -6.17 -3.53 -19.96
N CYS A 146 -5.68 -4.70 -19.53
CA CYS A 146 -4.66 -5.46 -20.27
C CYS A 146 -5.26 -6.32 -21.40
N PRO A 147 -5.09 -5.99 -22.71
CA PRO A 147 -5.68 -6.74 -23.80
C PRO A 147 -5.11 -8.15 -23.93
N THR A 148 -3.83 -8.35 -23.58
CA THR A 148 -3.15 -9.65 -23.63
C THR A 148 -3.30 -10.46 -22.35
N ARG A 149 -4.01 -9.92 -21.33
CA ARG A 149 -4.14 -10.52 -19.99
C ARG A 149 -2.79 -10.91 -19.37
N ALA A 150 -1.78 -10.08 -19.61
CA ALA A 150 -0.45 -10.26 -19.04
C ALA A 150 -0.41 -9.84 -17.55
N MET A 151 -1.30 -8.92 -17.13
CA MET A 151 -1.46 -8.56 -15.71
C MET A 151 -2.42 -9.55 -15.05
N ARG A 152 -2.00 -10.12 -13.91
CA ARG A 152 -2.79 -11.14 -13.19
C ARG A 152 -2.65 -10.95 -11.67
N VAL A 153 -3.71 -11.29 -10.94
CA VAL A 153 -3.66 -11.52 -9.50
C VAL A 153 -3.11 -12.94 -9.26
N SER A 154 -2.37 -13.11 -8.19
CA SER A 154 -1.90 -14.44 -7.77
C SER A 154 -3.09 -15.35 -7.50
N PRO A 155 -3.13 -16.60 -8.04
CA PRO A 155 -4.30 -17.49 -7.95
C PRO A 155 -4.71 -17.87 -6.52
N LYS A 156 -3.89 -17.56 -5.52
CA LYS A 156 -4.24 -17.78 -4.10
C LYS A 156 -5.19 -16.73 -3.54
N ASN A 157 -5.54 -15.69 -4.30
CA ASN A 157 -6.26 -14.52 -3.82
C ASN A 157 -7.37 -14.01 -4.77
N THR A 158 -7.93 -14.87 -5.60
CA THR A 158 -9.02 -14.54 -6.56
C THR A 158 -10.29 -13.98 -5.93
N ALA A 159 -10.40 -13.95 -4.61
CA ALA A 159 -11.60 -13.50 -3.87
C ALA A 159 -11.49 -12.07 -3.31
N PHE A 160 -10.58 -11.21 -3.81
CA PHE A 160 -10.46 -9.87 -3.26
C PHE A 160 -11.60 -8.94 -3.66
N PHE A 161 -12.19 -9.12 -4.84
CA PHE A 161 -13.11 -8.12 -5.43
C PHE A 161 -14.31 -8.71 -6.18
N GLU A 162 -14.69 -9.95 -5.91
CA GLU A 162 -15.99 -10.47 -6.33
C GLU A 162 -17.14 -10.04 -5.41
#